data_a2a9ed781aa8e028fee0be28447b5395
#
_entry.id   a2a9ed781aa8e028fee0be28447b5395
#
_cell.length_a   1.000
_cell.length_b   1.000
_cell.length_c   1.000
_cell.angle_alpha   90.00
_cell.angle_beta   90.00
_cell.angle_gamma   90.00
#
_symmetry.space_group_name_H-M   'P 1'
#
loop_
_entity.id
_entity.type
_entity.pdbx_description
1 polymer ?
#
loop_
_entity_poly.entity_id
_entity_poly.type
_entity_poly.pdbx_seq_one_letter_code
_entity_poly.pdbx_strand_id
1 'polypeptide(L)'
;EMYEKMYALADGAYKGRTMYIIPYSMSIIGSPFAKYGFELTDSIYVVLNMHIMTRIGKAVCDALGDDTGFIKGLHCQCNLDKDNKYIVHFPQDNTIISMNSNYGGNVLQGKKCFALRIASNLGRQEGWMAEHMLILGIQNPRGEIKYISAAFPSACGKTNLAMLIPPEGLQRWGWRVWCVGDDIAWLRVGKDGRLWAVNPENGFFGVAPGTNAKSNPNALAST
;
A
#
# COMPACT_ATOMS: atom_id res chain seq x y z
N GLU A 1 -19.29 -20.36 -5.93
CA GLU A 1 -20.09 -19.43 -6.76
C GLU A 1 -19.28 -18.19 -7.18
N MET A 2 -18.90 -17.27 -6.27
CA MET A 2 -18.11 -16.05 -6.67
C MET A 2 -16.71 -16.42 -7.15
N TYR A 3 -16.06 -17.37 -6.54
CA TYR A 3 -14.74 -17.87 -6.94
C TYR A 3 -14.77 -18.40 -8.38
N GLU A 4 -15.69 -19.31 -8.67
CA GLU A 4 -15.89 -19.88 -10.03
C GLU A 4 -16.17 -18.79 -11.06
N LYS A 5 -17.02 -17.83 -10.70
CA LYS A 5 -17.34 -16.68 -11.57
C LYS A 5 -16.09 -15.86 -11.90
N MET A 6 -15.25 -15.58 -10.90
CA MET A 6 -14.04 -14.79 -11.11
C MET A 6 -13.03 -15.51 -11.99
N TYR A 7 -12.84 -16.82 -11.78
CA TYR A 7 -11.92 -17.59 -12.61
C TYR A 7 -12.46 -17.79 -14.03
N ALA A 8 -13.77 -17.94 -14.20
CA ALA A 8 -14.39 -17.98 -15.53
C ALA A 8 -14.23 -16.64 -16.29
N LEU A 9 -14.31 -15.50 -15.60
CA LEU A 9 -14.04 -14.20 -16.21
C LEU A 9 -12.55 -13.99 -16.53
N ALA A 10 -11.68 -14.59 -15.75
CA ALA A 10 -10.23 -14.50 -15.94
C ALA A 10 -9.72 -15.44 -17.04
N ASP A 11 -10.46 -16.51 -17.35
CA ASP A 11 -10.06 -17.48 -18.36
C ASP A 11 -9.99 -16.81 -19.75
N GLY A 12 -8.81 -16.90 -20.35
CA GLY A 12 -8.52 -16.24 -21.64
C GLY A 12 -8.45 -14.71 -21.61
N ALA A 13 -8.59 -14.03 -20.44
CA ALA A 13 -8.62 -12.59 -20.34
C ALA A 13 -7.37 -11.89 -20.89
N TYR A 14 -6.22 -12.56 -20.85
CA TYR A 14 -4.95 -12.04 -21.41
C TYR A 14 -4.73 -12.41 -22.87
N LYS A 15 -5.64 -13.12 -23.53
CA LYS A 15 -5.49 -13.49 -24.94
C LYS A 15 -5.34 -12.26 -25.81
N GLY A 16 -4.23 -12.18 -26.58
CA GLY A 16 -3.91 -11.02 -27.41
C GLY A 16 -3.41 -9.79 -26.66
N ARG A 17 -3.10 -9.92 -25.37
CA ARG A 17 -2.56 -8.85 -24.52
C ARG A 17 -1.17 -9.21 -23.99
N THR A 18 -0.38 -8.21 -23.65
CA THR A 18 0.84 -8.45 -22.88
C THR A 18 0.45 -8.70 -21.42
N MET A 19 0.89 -9.81 -20.87
CA MET A 19 0.75 -10.10 -19.44
C MET A 19 2.05 -9.77 -18.72
N TYR A 20 1.99 -8.81 -17.80
CA TYR A 20 3.10 -8.47 -16.93
C TYR A 20 2.98 -9.26 -15.62
N ILE A 21 4.11 -9.68 -15.08
CA ILE A 21 4.21 -10.36 -13.78
C ILE A 21 5.03 -9.48 -12.87
N ILE A 22 4.44 -9.07 -11.75
CA ILE A 22 5.06 -8.16 -10.79
C ILE A 22 5.28 -8.90 -9.48
N PRO A 23 6.49 -9.45 -9.22
CA PRO A 23 6.86 -9.86 -7.87
C PRO A 23 7.10 -8.62 -7.02
N TYR A 24 6.43 -8.50 -5.86
CA TYR A 24 6.54 -7.33 -5.01
C TYR A 24 6.59 -7.66 -3.53
N SER A 25 7.20 -6.78 -2.77
CA SER A 25 7.23 -6.81 -1.31
C SER A 25 6.52 -5.61 -0.73
N MET A 26 5.65 -5.86 0.23
CA MET A 26 5.21 -4.86 1.19
C MET A 26 6.15 -4.90 2.38
N SER A 27 6.61 -3.72 2.82
CA SER A 27 7.73 -3.52 3.74
C SER A 27 9.11 -3.84 3.11
N ILE A 28 10.16 -3.65 3.87
CA ILE A 28 11.56 -3.83 3.40
C ILE A 28 11.82 -5.31 3.14
N ILE A 29 12.37 -5.62 1.97
CA ILE A 29 12.73 -7.01 1.58
C ILE A 29 13.68 -7.60 2.63
N GLY A 30 13.39 -8.82 3.07
CA GLY A 30 14.16 -9.53 4.07
C GLY A 30 13.92 -9.08 5.52
N SER A 31 13.08 -8.07 5.75
CA SER A 31 12.70 -7.70 7.12
C SER A 31 11.71 -8.72 7.71
N PRO A 32 11.63 -8.85 9.04
CA PRO A 32 10.65 -9.74 9.68
C PRO A 32 9.20 -9.31 9.47
N PHE A 33 8.99 -8.12 8.90
CA PHE A 33 7.67 -7.58 8.56
C PHE A 33 7.34 -7.70 7.08
N ALA A 34 8.29 -8.15 6.25
CA ALA A 34 8.08 -8.29 4.82
C ALA A 34 6.97 -9.30 4.54
N LYS A 35 6.09 -8.93 3.62
CA LYS A 35 5.07 -9.81 3.05
C LYS A 35 5.16 -9.71 1.53
N TYR A 36 5.16 -10.82 0.86
CA TYR A 36 5.40 -10.91 -0.57
C TYR A 36 4.11 -11.18 -1.35
N GLY A 37 4.07 -10.69 -2.56
CA GLY A 37 2.98 -10.97 -3.48
C GLY A 37 3.43 -10.99 -4.93
N PHE A 38 2.60 -11.59 -5.78
CA PHE A 38 2.74 -11.52 -7.22
C PHE A 38 1.44 -10.96 -7.79
N GLU A 39 1.55 -9.95 -8.63
CA GLU A 39 0.42 -9.42 -9.37
C GLU A 39 0.61 -9.68 -10.87
N LEU A 40 -0.39 -10.29 -11.47
CA LEU A 40 -0.52 -10.40 -12.94
C LEU A 40 -1.35 -9.23 -13.42
N THR A 41 -0.94 -8.57 -14.51
CA THR A 41 -1.68 -7.43 -15.07
C THR A 41 -1.42 -7.29 -16.57
N ASP A 42 -2.40 -6.74 -17.32
CA ASP A 42 -2.25 -6.32 -18.71
C ASP A 42 -1.94 -4.81 -18.84
N SER A 43 -1.75 -4.10 -17.72
CA SER A 43 -1.62 -2.65 -17.68
C SER A 43 -0.22 -2.20 -17.30
N ILE A 44 0.46 -1.50 -18.21
CA ILE A 44 1.76 -0.88 -17.94
C ILE A 44 1.65 0.21 -16.86
N TYR A 45 0.50 0.88 -16.74
CA TYR A 45 0.23 1.83 -15.67
C TYR A 45 0.35 1.16 -14.28
N VAL A 46 -0.17 -0.06 -14.14
CA VAL A 46 -0.07 -0.83 -12.89
C VAL A 46 1.39 -1.18 -12.60
N VAL A 47 2.15 -1.63 -13.61
CA VAL A 47 3.57 -1.94 -13.44
C VAL A 47 4.35 -0.74 -12.91
N LEU A 48 4.20 0.43 -13.54
CA LEU A 48 4.92 1.64 -13.16
C LEU A 48 4.53 2.11 -11.75
N ASN A 49 3.25 2.11 -11.43
CA ASN A 49 2.79 2.55 -10.11
C ASN A 49 3.13 1.54 -9.00
N MET A 50 3.09 0.25 -9.27
CA MET A 50 3.55 -0.76 -8.32
C MET A 50 5.06 -0.66 -8.06
N HIS A 51 5.85 -0.24 -9.05
CA HIS A 51 7.27 0.05 -8.87
C HIS A 51 7.51 1.22 -7.89
N ILE A 52 6.65 2.23 -7.94
CA ILE A 52 6.70 3.37 -7.00
C ILE A 52 6.24 2.95 -5.60
N MET A 53 5.12 2.25 -5.52
CA MET A 53 4.41 1.95 -4.27
C MET A 53 5.00 0.81 -3.47
N THR A 54 5.70 -0.11 -4.13
CA THR A 54 6.22 -1.34 -3.53
C THR A 54 7.67 -1.55 -3.93
N ARG A 55 8.28 -2.60 -3.43
CA ARG A 55 9.63 -3.01 -3.85
C ARG A 55 9.46 -4.21 -4.76
N ILE A 56 9.80 -4.06 -6.04
CA ILE A 56 9.55 -5.09 -7.06
C ILE A 56 10.84 -5.71 -7.59
N GLY A 57 10.71 -6.86 -8.24
CA GLY A 57 11.73 -7.46 -9.07
C GLY A 57 12.39 -8.70 -8.48
N LYS A 58 13.55 -9.06 -9.04
CA LYS A 58 14.28 -10.31 -8.73
C LYS A 58 14.58 -10.48 -7.23
N ALA A 59 14.91 -9.39 -6.54
CA ALA A 59 15.21 -9.45 -5.09
C ALA A 59 14.04 -9.99 -4.26
N VAL A 60 12.79 -9.80 -4.70
CA VAL A 60 11.60 -10.38 -4.06
C VAL A 60 11.58 -11.89 -4.26
N CYS A 61 11.84 -12.36 -5.48
CA CYS A 61 11.90 -13.79 -5.78
C CYS A 61 13.03 -14.47 -4.99
N ASP A 62 14.19 -13.84 -4.92
CA ASP A 62 15.34 -14.36 -4.19
C ASP A 62 15.06 -14.44 -2.67
N ALA A 63 14.34 -13.46 -2.12
CA ALA A 63 13.98 -13.44 -0.71
C ALA A 63 12.85 -14.42 -0.37
N LEU A 64 11.94 -14.66 -1.30
CA LEU A 64 10.85 -15.63 -1.14
C LEU A 64 11.37 -17.08 -1.23
N GLY A 65 12.33 -17.35 -2.15
CA GLY A 65 12.84 -18.70 -2.41
C GLY A 65 11.73 -19.64 -2.86
N ASP A 66 11.65 -20.79 -2.21
CA ASP A 66 10.65 -21.83 -2.49
C ASP A 66 9.35 -21.68 -1.67
N ASP A 67 9.21 -20.58 -0.90
CA ASP A 67 8.01 -20.32 -0.11
C ASP A 67 6.82 -20.01 -1.02
N THR A 68 5.72 -20.73 -0.82
CA THR A 68 4.47 -20.56 -1.56
C THR A 68 3.45 -19.67 -0.85
N GLY A 69 3.80 -19.15 0.33
CA GLY A 69 2.94 -18.32 1.19
C GLY A 69 2.82 -16.87 0.75
N PHE A 70 2.79 -16.59 -0.54
CA PHE A 70 2.65 -15.24 -1.08
C PHE A 70 1.20 -14.87 -1.42
N ILE A 71 0.94 -13.57 -1.55
CA ILE A 71 -0.35 -13.03 -1.97
C ILE A 71 -0.46 -13.12 -3.50
N LYS A 72 -1.55 -13.71 -3.96
CA LYS A 72 -1.85 -13.90 -5.39
C LYS A 72 -2.72 -12.77 -5.88
N GLY A 73 -2.21 -11.97 -6.79
CA GLY A 73 -2.92 -10.88 -7.43
C GLY A 73 -3.19 -11.17 -8.90
N LEU A 74 -4.43 -11.03 -9.32
CA LEU A 74 -4.80 -11.09 -10.73
C LEU A 74 -5.59 -9.84 -11.08
N HIS A 75 -5.05 -9.02 -11.98
CA HIS A 75 -5.67 -7.85 -12.53
C HIS A 75 -5.73 -7.95 -14.06
N CYS A 76 -6.89 -7.76 -14.64
CA CYS A 76 -7.03 -7.53 -16.07
C CYS A 76 -7.91 -6.31 -16.30
N GLN A 77 -7.38 -5.31 -16.98
CA GLN A 77 -8.13 -4.14 -17.42
C GLN A 77 -9.19 -4.54 -18.44
N CYS A 78 -8.91 -5.56 -19.23
CA CYS A 78 -9.79 -6.09 -20.27
C CYS A 78 -10.32 -4.97 -21.17
N ASN A 79 -11.63 -4.94 -21.38
CA ASN A 79 -12.32 -3.93 -22.19
C ASN A 79 -13.00 -2.83 -21.35
N LEU A 80 -12.75 -2.80 -20.03
CA LEU A 80 -13.37 -1.88 -19.06
C LEU A 80 -14.91 -2.01 -19.05
N ASP A 81 -15.39 -3.24 -19.20
CA ASP A 81 -16.81 -3.53 -19.12
C ASP A 81 -17.36 -3.18 -17.73
N LYS A 82 -18.28 -2.21 -17.69
CA LYS A 82 -18.84 -1.70 -16.43
C LYS A 82 -19.79 -2.70 -15.77
N ASP A 83 -20.44 -3.55 -16.54
CA ASP A 83 -21.42 -4.54 -16.06
C ASP A 83 -20.70 -5.77 -15.47
N ASN A 84 -19.47 -6.03 -15.91
CA ASN A 84 -18.61 -7.10 -15.43
C ASN A 84 -17.35 -6.60 -14.70
N LYS A 85 -17.48 -5.49 -13.98
CA LYS A 85 -16.42 -4.91 -13.18
C LYS A 85 -16.45 -5.47 -11.78
N TYR A 86 -15.36 -6.17 -11.39
CA TYR A 86 -15.25 -6.84 -10.09
C TYR A 86 -13.91 -6.57 -9.44
N ILE A 87 -13.94 -6.33 -8.13
CA ILE A 87 -12.78 -6.36 -7.25
C ILE A 87 -13.14 -7.28 -6.07
N VAL A 88 -12.53 -8.46 -6.03
CA VAL A 88 -12.87 -9.50 -5.07
C VAL A 88 -11.62 -9.94 -4.30
N HIS A 89 -11.79 -10.16 -3.01
CA HIS A 89 -10.76 -10.67 -2.11
C HIS A 89 -11.18 -12.02 -1.58
N PHE A 90 -10.27 -12.97 -1.64
CA PHE A 90 -10.41 -14.31 -1.06
C PHE A 90 -9.35 -14.47 0.05
N PRO A 91 -9.63 -14.01 1.28
CA PRO A 91 -8.66 -14.06 2.37
C PRO A 91 -8.25 -15.47 2.77
N GLN A 92 -9.07 -16.47 2.45
CA GLN A 92 -8.83 -17.88 2.81
C GLN A 92 -7.63 -18.47 2.08
N ASP A 93 -7.36 -18.00 0.86
CA ASP A 93 -6.24 -18.45 0.03
C ASP A 93 -5.33 -17.30 -0.44
N ASN A 94 -5.44 -16.14 0.21
CA ASN A 94 -4.63 -14.95 -0.05
C ASN A 94 -4.71 -14.48 -1.51
N THR A 95 -5.90 -14.52 -2.12
CA THR A 95 -6.08 -14.17 -3.54
C THR A 95 -6.88 -12.87 -3.68
N ILE A 96 -6.46 -12.05 -4.63
CA ILE A 96 -7.11 -10.80 -5.05
C ILE A 96 -7.35 -10.87 -6.54
N ILE A 97 -8.60 -10.64 -6.97
CA ILE A 97 -8.95 -10.59 -8.40
C ILE A 97 -9.64 -9.27 -8.70
N SER A 98 -9.12 -8.55 -9.70
CA SER A 98 -9.69 -7.29 -10.20
C SER A 98 -9.86 -7.36 -11.71
N MET A 99 -11.10 -7.30 -12.16
CA MET A 99 -11.48 -7.44 -13.57
C MET A 99 -12.19 -6.18 -14.06
N ASN A 100 -11.88 -5.75 -15.28
CA ASN A 100 -12.48 -4.58 -15.93
C ASN A 100 -12.34 -3.26 -15.13
N SER A 101 -11.29 -3.15 -14.31
CA SER A 101 -10.98 -1.96 -13.52
C SER A 101 -9.69 -1.29 -13.98
N ASN A 102 -9.68 0.04 -13.91
CA ASN A 102 -8.48 0.86 -14.13
C ASN A 102 -8.27 1.90 -13.00
N TYR A 103 -9.09 1.88 -11.95
CA TYR A 103 -8.94 2.78 -10.82
C TYR A 103 -7.78 2.32 -9.92
N GLY A 104 -6.83 3.22 -9.65
CA GLY A 104 -5.59 2.90 -8.94
C GLY A 104 -5.76 2.16 -7.63
N GLY A 105 -6.70 2.56 -6.76
CA GLY A 105 -6.97 1.86 -5.50
C GLY A 105 -7.46 0.42 -5.64
N ASN A 106 -7.91 0.03 -6.82
CA ASN A 106 -8.40 -1.33 -7.12
C ASN A 106 -7.39 -2.17 -7.90
N VAL A 107 -6.50 -1.53 -8.67
CA VAL A 107 -5.58 -2.21 -9.58
C VAL A 107 -4.15 -2.25 -9.05
N LEU A 108 -3.77 -1.32 -8.17
CA LEU A 108 -2.53 -1.39 -7.39
C LEU A 108 -2.77 -2.32 -6.20
N GLN A 109 -2.73 -3.60 -6.44
CA GLN A 109 -3.21 -4.61 -5.48
C GLN A 109 -2.35 -4.70 -4.20
N GLY A 110 -1.12 -4.22 -4.24
CA GLY A 110 -0.27 -4.09 -3.06
C GLY A 110 -0.79 -3.09 -2.03
N LYS A 111 -1.46 -2.02 -2.47
CA LYS A 111 -1.88 -0.92 -1.59
C LYS A 111 -3.09 -1.26 -0.72
N LYS A 112 -4.31 -1.07 -1.21
CA LYS A 112 -5.54 -1.28 -0.41
C LYS A 112 -5.95 -2.73 -0.32
N CYS A 113 -5.81 -3.45 -1.42
CA CYS A 113 -6.24 -4.84 -1.47
C CYS A 113 -5.38 -5.72 -0.57
N PHE A 114 -4.07 -5.62 -0.68
CA PHE A 114 -3.16 -6.39 0.16
C PHE A 114 -2.87 -5.69 1.49
N ALA A 115 -2.20 -4.52 1.47
CA ALA A 115 -1.65 -3.91 2.68
C ALA A 115 -2.70 -3.53 3.74
N LEU A 116 -3.97 -3.42 3.35
CA LEU A 116 -5.06 -3.15 4.29
C LEU A 116 -6.01 -4.35 4.43
N ARG A 117 -6.65 -4.80 3.35
CA ARG A 117 -7.76 -5.77 3.45
C ARG A 117 -7.28 -7.20 3.72
N ILE A 118 -6.41 -7.76 2.88
CA ILE A 118 -5.82 -9.09 3.14
C ILE A 118 -4.96 -9.04 4.41
N ALA A 119 -4.17 -7.99 4.58
CA ALA A 119 -3.31 -7.81 5.75
C ALA A 119 -4.09 -7.77 7.07
N SER A 120 -5.30 -7.21 7.10
CA SER A 120 -6.16 -7.26 8.30
C SER A 120 -6.53 -8.69 8.71
N ASN A 121 -6.79 -9.57 7.72
CA ASN A 121 -7.04 -10.98 8.00
C ASN A 121 -5.77 -11.71 8.48
N LEU A 122 -4.63 -11.46 7.83
CA LEU A 122 -3.34 -12.00 8.27
C LEU A 122 -2.98 -11.51 9.67
N GLY A 123 -3.14 -10.21 9.92
CA GLY A 123 -2.88 -9.61 11.22
C GLY A 123 -3.70 -10.23 12.34
N ARG A 124 -4.98 -10.52 12.10
CA ARG A 124 -5.83 -11.23 13.05
C ARG A 124 -5.30 -12.63 13.39
N GLN A 125 -4.72 -13.32 12.42
CA GLN A 125 -4.15 -14.66 12.61
C GLN A 125 -2.77 -14.62 13.29
N GLU A 126 -1.96 -13.61 12.97
CA GLU A 126 -0.57 -13.49 13.39
C GLU A 126 -0.37 -12.57 14.62
N GLY A 127 -1.42 -11.92 15.13
CA GLY A 127 -1.36 -11.06 16.31
C GLY A 127 -0.85 -9.64 16.04
N TRP A 128 -1.21 -9.04 14.90
CA TRP A 128 -0.92 -7.66 14.55
C TRP A 128 -2.11 -7.01 13.83
N MET A 129 -2.03 -5.72 13.56
CA MET A 129 -3.13 -4.96 12.94
C MET A 129 -2.64 -4.26 11.67
N ALA A 130 -3.45 -4.27 10.61
CA ALA A 130 -3.28 -3.43 9.44
C ALA A 130 -4.33 -2.32 9.47
N GLU A 131 -3.87 -1.08 9.55
CA GLU A 131 -4.73 0.07 9.79
C GLU A 131 -4.60 1.14 8.71
N HIS A 132 -5.71 1.83 8.44
CA HIS A 132 -5.75 2.98 7.54
C HIS A 132 -5.32 4.23 8.29
N MET A 133 -4.03 4.31 8.57
CA MET A 133 -3.41 5.34 9.39
C MET A 133 -2.16 5.92 8.75
N LEU A 134 -1.93 7.21 8.98
CA LEU A 134 -0.62 7.82 8.77
C LEU A 134 0.34 7.42 9.90
N ILE A 135 1.63 7.56 9.64
CA ILE A 135 2.69 7.53 10.66
C ILE A 135 3.57 8.75 10.46
N LEU A 136 3.70 9.57 11.47
CA LEU A 136 4.62 10.71 11.44
C LEU A 136 5.51 10.75 12.68
N GLY A 137 6.71 11.29 12.52
CA GLY A 137 7.64 11.58 13.61
C GLY A 137 7.67 13.07 13.91
N ILE A 138 7.70 13.41 15.19
CA ILE A 138 7.86 14.78 15.69
C ILE A 138 9.05 14.81 16.65
N GLN A 139 9.96 15.75 16.43
CA GLN A 139 11.06 16.03 17.33
C GLN A 139 10.89 17.43 17.95
N ASN A 140 10.97 17.51 19.26
CA ASN A 140 10.97 18.78 19.96
C ASN A 140 12.36 19.43 20.03
N PRO A 141 12.50 20.69 20.48
CA PRO A 141 13.79 21.39 20.60
C PRO A 141 14.82 20.73 21.51
N ARG A 142 14.38 19.83 22.42
CA ARG A 142 15.26 19.06 23.31
C ARG A 142 15.81 17.78 22.67
N GLY A 143 15.42 17.49 21.40
CA GLY A 143 15.81 16.28 20.72
C GLY A 143 14.92 15.06 21.03
N GLU A 144 13.89 15.21 21.83
CA GLU A 144 12.95 14.12 22.14
C GLU A 144 12.06 13.84 20.93
N ILE A 145 11.96 12.58 20.53
CA ILE A 145 11.18 12.14 19.38
C ILE A 145 9.94 11.39 19.86
N LYS A 146 8.80 11.72 19.25
CA LYS A 146 7.54 10.98 19.38
C LYS A 146 7.04 10.59 18.00
N TYR A 147 6.55 9.35 17.89
CA TYR A 147 5.86 8.87 16.70
C TYR A 147 4.36 8.85 16.97
N ILE A 148 3.60 9.26 15.97
CA ILE A 148 2.14 9.35 16.02
C ILE A 148 1.59 8.54 14.85
N SER A 149 0.66 7.62 15.16
CA SER A 149 -0.18 6.98 14.15
C SER A 149 -1.61 7.46 14.33
N ALA A 150 -2.26 7.87 13.24
CA ALA A 150 -3.58 8.48 13.31
C ALA A 150 -4.46 8.10 12.12
N ALA A 151 -5.72 7.73 12.43
CA ALA A 151 -6.75 7.43 11.45
C ALA A 151 -7.58 8.68 11.15
N PHE A 152 -7.93 8.85 9.89
CA PHE A 152 -8.82 9.91 9.41
C PHE A 152 -9.82 9.34 8.42
N PRO A 153 -11.09 9.77 8.45
CA PRO A 153 -12.02 9.52 7.36
C PRO A 153 -11.51 10.07 6.03
N SER A 154 -12.08 9.61 4.92
CA SER A 154 -11.73 10.12 3.59
C SER A 154 -11.90 11.64 3.51
N ALA A 155 -10.99 12.32 2.82
CA ALA A 155 -10.98 13.76 2.60
C ALA A 155 -10.90 14.63 3.88
N CYS A 156 -10.44 14.10 5.00
CA CYS A 156 -10.28 14.83 6.27
C CYS A 156 -8.86 15.36 6.52
N GLY A 157 -7.98 15.33 5.52
CA GLY A 157 -6.64 15.91 5.61
C GLY A 157 -5.56 14.99 6.15
N LYS A 158 -5.73 13.66 6.12
CA LYS A 158 -4.74 12.69 6.59
C LYS A 158 -3.37 12.89 5.91
N THR A 159 -3.32 12.94 4.59
CA THR A 159 -2.08 13.16 3.84
C THR A 159 -1.45 14.53 4.13
N ASN A 160 -2.27 15.57 4.30
CA ASN A 160 -1.75 16.89 4.68
C ASN A 160 -1.09 16.87 6.06
N LEU A 161 -1.66 16.17 7.03
CA LEU A 161 -1.05 16.01 8.35
C LEU A 161 0.22 15.14 8.26
N ALA A 162 0.19 14.05 7.51
CA ALA A 162 1.34 13.15 7.35
C ALA A 162 2.58 13.89 6.76
N MET A 163 2.33 14.84 5.86
CA MET A 163 3.36 15.61 5.16
C MET A 163 3.53 17.03 5.75
N LEU A 164 3.12 17.23 7.01
CA LEU A 164 3.19 18.51 7.69
C LEU A 164 4.61 19.05 7.74
N ILE A 165 4.76 20.32 7.34
CA ILE A 165 5.96 21.12 7.60
C ILE A 165 5.63 22.04 8.79
N PRO A 166 6.42 22.04 9.86
CA PRO A 166 6.21 22.96 10.97
C PRO A 166 6.25 24.42 10.48
N PRO A 167 5.41 25.32 11.01
CA PRO A 167 5.54 26.74 10.75
C PRO A 167 6.96 27.25 11.03
N GLU A 168 7.40 28.28 10.27
CA GLU A 168 8.77 28.77 10.31
C GLU A 168 9.23 29.16 11.73
N GLY A 169 8.35 29.75 12.55
CA GLY A 169 8.63 30.06 13.95
C GLY A 169 8.98 28.84 14.78
N LEU A 170 8.27 27.72 14.58
CA LEU A 170 8.55 26.47 15.28
C LEU A 170 9.84 25.81 14.77
N GLN A 171 10.10 25.90 13.46
CA GLN A 171 11.36 25.39 12.90
C GLN A 171 12.58 26.12 13.49
N ARG A 172 12.50 27.44 13.66
CA ARG A 172 13.54 28.25 14.30
C ARG A 172 13.79 27.84 15.75
N TRP A 173 12.78 27.35 16.43
CA TRP A 173 12.90 26.82 17.79
C TRP A 173 13.41 25.37 17.84
N GLY A 174 13.66 24.74 16.68
CA GLY A 174 14.22 23.40 16.59
C GLY A 174 13.19 22.28 16.49
N TRP A 175 11.90 22.57 16.29
CA TRP A 175 10.89 21.55 16.01
C TRP A 175 11.10 20.95 14.60
N ARG A 176 11.01 19.65 14.50
CA ARG A 176 11.10 18.89 13.24
C ARG A 176 9.94 17.93 13.13
N VAL A 177 9.44 17.74 11.91
CA VAL A 177 8.40 16.75 11.59
C VAL A 177 8.81 16.04 10.31
N TRP A 178 8.56 14.75 10.23
CA TRP A 178 8.78 13.97 9.01
C TRP A 178 7.70 12.90 8.84
N CYS A 179 7.40 12.57 7.59
CA CYS A 179 6.49 11.50 7.21
C CYS A 179 7.23 10.17 7.25
N VAL A 180 6.64 9.18 7.92
CA VAL A 180 7.06 7.77 7.85
C VAL A 180 6.14 7.00 6.90
N GLY A 181 4.86 7.35 6.87
CA GLY A 181 3.87 6.83 5.96
C GLY A 181 2.59 7.66 6.02
N ASP A 182 1.92 7.82 4.88
CA ASP A 182 0.75 8.71 4.81
C ASP A 182 -0.59 7.98 4.85
N ASP A 183 -0.62 6.65 4.65
CA ASP A 183 -1.86 5.97 4.35
C ASP A 183 -2.09 4.66 5.12
N ILE A 184 -1.11 3.77 5.19
CA ILE A 184 -1.22 2.44 5.82
C ILE A 184 -0.17 2.28 6.92
N ALA A 185 -0.60 1.75 8.06
CA ALA A 185 0.27 1.37 9.16
C ALA A 185 0.03 -0.09 9.55
N TRP A 186 1.09 -0.88 9.65
CA TRP A 186 1.06 -2.20 10.29
C TRP A 186 1.54 -2.05 11.71
N LEU A 187 0.65 -2.36 12.65
CA LEU A 187 0.87 -2.15 14.08
C LEU A 187 1.03 -3.50 14.79
N ARG A 188 2.05 -3.61 15.60
CA ARG A 188 2.22 -4.79 16.47
C ARG A 188 2.82 -4.42 17.82
N VAL A 189 2.47 -5.20 18.83
CA VAL A 189 3.09 -5.08 20.14
C VAL A 189 4.44 -5.78 20.10
N GLY A 190 5.50 -5.05 20.43
CA GLY A 190 6.86 -5.58 20.53
C GLY A 190 7.07 -6.39 21.82
N LYS A 191 8.21 -7.08 21.90
CA LYS A 191 8.63 -7.83 23.11
C LYS A 191 8.79 -6.93 24.34
N ASP A 192 9.01 -5.64 24.11
CA ASP A 192 9.13 -4.60 25.13
C ASP A 192 7.76 -4.05 25.61
N GLY A 193 6.66 -4.64 25.14
CA GLY A 193 5.29 -4.19 25.44
C GLY A 193 4.86 -2.89 24.76
N ARG A 194 5.71 -2.30 23.92
CA ARG A 194 5.38 -1.07 23.16
C ARG A 194 4.70 -1.41 21.86
N LEU A 195 3.87 -0.47 21.41
CA LEU A 195 3.27 -0.52 20.08
C LEU A 195 4.27 0.01 19.04
N TRP A 196 4.57 -0.82 18.07
CA TRP A 196 5.43 -0.51 16.93
C TRP A 196 4.60 -0.36 15.67
N ALA A 197 4.94 0.63 14.85
CA ALA A 197 4.27 0.90 13.57
C ALA A 197 5.27 0.75 12.42
N VAL A 198 4.85 0.07 11.35
CA VAL A 198 5.61 -0.10 10.11
C VAL A 198 4.78 0.45 8.95
N ASN A 199 5.41 1.27 8.10
CA ASN A 199 4.83 1.60 6.80
C ASN A 199 5.17 0.48 5.80
N PRO A 200 4.18 -0.25 5.28
CA PRO A 200 4.43 -1.32 4.31
C PRO A 200 4.75 -0.79 2.91
N GLU A 201 4.37 0.44 2.60
CA GLU A 201 4.53 1.05 1.28
C GLU A 201 5.96 1.60 1.09
N ASN A 202 6.36 1.77 -0.17
CA ASN A 202 7.65 2.38 -0.54
C ASN A 202 7.49 3.87 -0.88
N GLY A 203 6.58 4.20 -1.79
CA GLY A 203 6.27 5.56 -2.22
C GLY A 203 4.86 5.99 -1.84
N PHE A 204 4.38 7.05 -2.50
CA PHE A 204 3.08 7.63 -2.26
C PHE A 204 2.18 7.45 -3.49
N PHE A 205 0.91 7.18 -3.24
CA PHE A 205 -0.14 7.18 -4.25
C PHE A 205 -1.43 7.72 -3.63
N GLY A 206 -1.93 8.81 -4.17
CA GLY A 206 -3.14 9.43 -3.66
C GLY A 206 -3.79 10.33 -4.71
N VAL A 207 -4.97 10.83 -4.36
CA VAL A 207 -5.68 11.86 -5.11
C VAL A 207 -5.66 13.13 -4.28
N ALA A 208 -5.01 14.18 -4.80
CA ALA A 208 -4.79 15.43 -4.09
C ALA A 208 -5.24 16.64 -4.94
N PRO A 209 -6.55 16.77 -5.24
CA PRO A 209 -7.06 17.87 -6.04
C PRO A 209 -6.79 19.21 -5.33
N GLY A 210 -6.30 20.19 -6.11
CA GLY A 210 -5.98 21.53 -5.58
C GLY A 210 -4.70 21.62 -4.74
N THR A 211 -3.90 20.55 -4.66
CA THR A 211 -2.58 20.60 -4.01
C THR A 211 -1.64 21.53 -4.76
N ASN A 212 -0.97 22.41 -4.02
CA ASN A 212 -0.03 23.38 -4.54
C ASN A 212 1.06 23.69 -3.49
N ALA A 213 2.09 24.44 -3.88
CA ALA A 213 3.21 24.75 -3.00
C ALA A 213 2.84 25.49 -1.70
N LYS A 214 1.70 26.18 -1.68
CA LYS A 214 1.20 26.87 -0.47
C LYS A 214 0.42 25.94 0.46
N SER A 215 -0.39 25.03 -0.11
CA SER A 215 -1.25 24.13 0.67
C SER A 215 -0.49 22.92 1.20
N ASN A 216 0.37 22.31 0.40
CA ASN A 216 1.19 21.16 0.80
C ASN A 216 2.44 21.02 -0.09
N PRO A 217 3.53 21.76 0.21
CA PRO A 217 4.75 21.71 -0.60
C PRO A 217 5.43 20.34 -0.58
N ASN A 218 5.35 19.57 0.50
CA ASN A 218 5.91 18.21 0.57
C ASN A 218 5.20 17.26 -0.40
N ALA A 219 3.87 17.29 -0.44
CA ALA A 219 3.12 16.46 -1.38
C ALA A 219 3.47 16.81 -2.83
N LEU A 220 3.59 18.11 -3.14
CA LEU A 220 3.99 18.56 -4.47
C LEU A 220 5.41 18.12 -4.83
N ALA A 221 6.35 18.18 -3.89
CA ALA A 221 7.73 17.75 -4.12
C ALA A 221 7.89 16.22 -4.22
N SER A 222 6.87 15.46 -3.85
CA SER A 222 6.85 13.98 -3.92
C SER A 222 6.30 13.46 -5.26
N THR A 223 5.85 14.35 -6.14
CA THR A 223 5.36 14.04 -7.49
C THR A 223 6.41 14.39 -8.54
#